data_e83920f8c7f3a54aca5ed401c969ebda
#
_entry.id   e83920f8c7f3a54aca5ed401c969ebda
#
_cell.length_a   1.000
_cell.length_b   1.000
_cell.length_c   1.000
_cell.angle_alpha   90.00
_cell.angle_beta   90.00
_cell.angle_gamma   90.00
#
_symmetry.space_group_name_H-M   'P 1'
#
loop_
_entity.id
_entity.type
_entity.pdbx_description
1 polymer ?
#
loop_
_entity_poly.entity_id
_entity_poly.type
_entity_poly.pdbx_seq_one_letter_code
_entity_poly.pdbx_strand_id
1 'polypeptide(L)'
;MPDKKSYILGTDQEELRRLKIQHDVWSSETLKGWNLAGFKSGDVILDLGSGPGYCTQELAGIVGASGKVIGVDRSESFINYLEQEKNKKGFNIEPLLSTFDDLELDSESLDSIYCRWALAWIPNPKEILTKLKGFLKPGGRMVIHEYYYWTSHRTEPERPALK
;
A
#
# COMPACT_ATOMS: atom_id res chain seq x y z
N MET A 1 -26.74 0.51 -10.89
CA MET A 1 -25.34 0.89 -11.10
C MET A 1 -24.75 1.17 -9.74
N PRO A 2 -23.69 0.49 -9.29
CA PRO A 2 -23.09 0.79 -8.00
C PRO A 2 -22.50 2.19 -8.06
N ASP A 3 -22.78 2.95 -7.02
CA ASP A 3 -22.31 4.32 -6.80
C ASP A 3 -20.78 4.35 -6.88
N LYS A 4 -20.23 5.05 -7.88
CA LYS A 4 -18.80 5.35 -7.93
C LYS A 4 -18.49 6.29 -6.76
N LYS A 5 -18.22 5.71 -5.58
CA LYS A 5 -17.58 6.48 -4.51
C LYS A 5 -16.25 6.98 -5.05
N SER A 6 -16.23 8.22 -5.53
CA SER A 6 -15.03 8.87 -5.99
C SER A 6 -13.99 8.81 -4.87
N TYR A 7 -12.74 8.59 -5.23
CA TYR A 7 -11.62 8.67 -4.30
C TYR A 7 -11.61 10.07 -3.66
N ILE A 8 -11.71 10.14 -2.34
CA ILE A 8 -11.98 11.39 -1.60
C ILE A 8 -10.93 12.48 -1.89
N LEU A 9 -9.68 12.08 -2.17
CA LEU A 9 -8.55 12.98 -2.38
C LEU A 9 -8.23 13.23 -3.87
N GLY A 10 -8.99 12.65 -4.82
CA GLY A 10 -8.71 12.73 -6.25
C GLY A 10 -7.64 11.73 -6.73
N THR A 11 -7.43 11.70 -8.06
CA THR A 11 -6.47 10.79 -8.71
C THR A 11 -5.80 11.48 -9.92
N ASP A 12 -5.77 12.80 -9.91
CA ASP A 12 -5.16 13.63 -10.95
C ASP A 12 -3.64 13.80 -10.78
N GLN A 13 -3.03 14.59 -11.66
CA GLN A 13 -1.59 14.86 -11.65
C GLN A 13 -1.12 15.55 -10.37
N GLU A 14 -1.96 16.38 -9.77
CA GLU A 14 -1.64 17.09 -8.53
C GLU A 14 -1.60 16.11 -7.35
N GLU A 15 -2.56 15.18 -7.30
CA GLU A 15 -2.59 14.12 -6.29
C GLU A 15 -1.41 13.16 -6.43
N LEU A 16 -1.04 12.76 -7.64
CA LEU A 16 0.18 11.98 -7.87
C LEU A 16 1.42 12.69 -7.31
N ARG A 17 1.55 14.00 -7.58
CA ARG A 17 2.67 14.79 -7.05
C ARG A 17 2.65 14.87 -5.53
N ARG A 18 1.48 15.11 -4.94
CA ARG A 18 1.30 15.17 -3.49
C ARG A 18 1.71 13.87 -2.83
N LEU A 19 1.22 12.73 -3.35
CA LEU A 19 1.55 11.40 -2.85
C LEU A 19 3.04 11.06 -3.02
N LYS A 20 3.68 11.55 -4.11
CA LYS A 20 5.12 11.39 -4.30
C LYS A 20 5.92 12.12 -3.23
N ILE A 21 5.58 13.39 -2.96
CA ILE A 21 6.24 14.18 -1.91
C ILE A 21 6.04 13.51 -0.54
N GLN A 22 4.82 13.08 -0.24
CA GLN A 22 4.52 12.38 1.01
C GLN A 22 5.35 11.08 1.13
N HIS A 23 5.46 10.32 0.04
CA HIS A 23 6.27 9.12 0.00
C HIS A 23 7.74 9.42 0.28
N ASP A 24 8.32 10.44 -0.36
CA ASP A 24 9.74 10.82 -0.18
C ASP A 24 10.05 11.23 1.25
N VAL A 25 9.15 11.98 1.89
CA VAL A 25 9.30 12.39 3.31
C VAL A 25 9.34 11.17 4.24
N TRP A 26 8.56 10.14 3.96
CA TRP A 26 8.43 8.97 4.84
C TRP A 26 9.26 7.75 4.41
N SER A 27 10.02 7.85 3.32
CA SER A 27 10.76 6.71 2.75
C SER A 27 11.73 6.08 3.75
N SER A 28 12.46 6.89 4.54
CA SER A 28 13.41 6.39 5.52
C SER A 28 12.76 5.54 6.62
N GLU A 29 11.59 5.98 7.13
CA GLU A 29 10.84 5.24 8.15
C GLU A 29 10.20 3.97 7.55
N THR A 30 9.73 4.07 6.31
CA THR A 30 9.22 2.93 5.56
C THR A 30 10.29 1.84 5.40
N LEU A 31 11.49 2.20 4.96
CA LEU A 31 12.62 1.28 4.81
C LEU A 31 13.04 0.63 6.14
N LYS A 32 13.03 1.38 7.24
CA LYS A 32 13.29 0.81 8.57
C LYS A 32 12.29 -0.30 8.92
N GLY A 33 11.00 -0.07 8.67
CA GLY A 33 9.94 -1.06 8.89
C GLY A 33 10.16 -2.34 8.08
N TRP A 34 10.49 -2.20 6.79
CA TRP A 34 10.75 -3.34 5.90
C TRP A 34 12.01 -4.11 6.31
N ASN A 35 13.08 -3.41 6.70
CA ASN A 35 14.31 -4.04 7.19
C ASN A 35 14.08 -4.81 8.49
N LEU A 36 13.34 -4.24 9.45
CA LEU A 36 12.97 -4.91 10.69
C LEU A 36 12.10 -6.15 10.46
N ALA A 37 11.23 -6.09 9.46
CA ALA A 37 10.42 -7.23 9.04
C ALA A 37 11.21 -8.27 8.23
N GLY A 38 12.41 -7.92 7.75
CA GLY A 38 13.28 -8.82 6.99
C GLY A 38 12.78 -9.08 5.56
N PHE A 39 12.16 -8.08 4.92
CA PHE A 39 11.82 -8.16 3.49
C PHE A 39 13.09 -8.32 2.66
N LYS A 40 13.07 -9.25 1.70
CA LYS A 40 14.29 -9.66 0.98
C LYS A 40 14.02 -10.14 -0.44
N SER A 41 15.11 -10.35 -1.16
CA SER A 41 15.07 -10.94 -2.50
C SER A 41 14.35 -12.30 -2.50
N GLY A 42 13.48 -12.48 -3.49
CA GLY A 42 12.67 -13.70 -3.67
C GLY A 42 11.33 -13.68 -2.96
N ASP A 43 11.06 -12.72 -2.09
CA ASP A 43 9.77 -12.64 -1.39
C ASP A 43 8.61 -12.32 -2.34
N VAL A 44 7.44 -12.87 -2.04
CA VAL A 44 6.15 -12.45 -2.61
C VAL A 44 5.47 -11.54 -1.60
N ILE A 45 5.32 -10.26 -1.94
CA ILE A 45 4.82 -9.23 -1.03
C ILE A 45 3.52 -8.63 -1.57
N LEU A 46 2.51 -8.50 -0.71
CA LEU A 46 1.31 -7.73 -0.98
C LEU A 46 1.51 -6.29 -0.47
N ASP A 47 1.36 -5.29 -1.35
CA ASP A 47 1.24 -3.86 -0.99
C ASP A 47 -0.25 -3.49 -1.01
N LEU A 48 -0.85 -3.45 0.18
CA LEU A 48 -2.29 -3.26 0.39
C LEU A 48 -2.63 -1.76 0.45
N GLY A 49 -3.43 -1.28 -0.50
CA GLY A 49 -3.69 0.15 -0.67
C GLY A 49 -2.50 0.84 -1.31
N SER A 50 -1.99 0.26 -2.39
CA SER A 50 -0.75 0.68 -3.05
C SER A 50 -0.78 2.11 -3.59
N GLY A 51 -1.98 2.68 -3.81
CA GLY A 51 -2.14 3.95 -4.50
C GLY A 51 -1.45 3.91 -5.87
N PRO A 52 -0.70 4.96 -6.26
CA PRO A 52 0.05 4.96 -7.51
C PRO A 52 1.30 4.06 -7.51
N GLY A 53 1.56 3.32 -6.42
CA GLY A 53 2.58 2.30 -6.34
C GLY A 53 4.00 2.78 -6.04
N TYR A 54 4.17 3.89 -5.34
CA TYR A 54 5.52 4.33 -4.98
C TYR A 54 6.23 3.35 -4.03
N CYS A 55 5.53 2.83 -3.02
CA CYS A 55 6.04 1.74 -2.18
C CYS A 55 6.19 0.44 -2.95
N THR A 56 5.22 0.10 -3.80
CA THR A 56 5.23 -1.10 -4.64
C THR A 56 6.50 -1.20 -5.49
N GLN A 57 6.92 -0.07 -6.09
CA GLN A 57 8.13 -0.02 -6.92
C GLN A 57 9.42 -0.20 -6.11
N GLU A 58 9.50 0.41 -4.92
CA GLU A 58 10.64 0.21 -4.02
C GLU A 58 10.71 -1.23 -3.50
N LEU A 59 9.57 -1.81 -3.12
CA LEU A 59 9.45 -3.22 -2.75
C LEU A 59 9.90 -4.14 -3.90
N ALA A 60 9.51 -3.83 -5.14
CA ALA A 60 9.95 -4.59 -6.32
C ALA A 60 11.47 -4.55 -6.50
N GLY A 61 12.12 -3.43 -6.17
CA GLY A 61 13.57 -3.35 -6.11
C GLY A 61 14.20 -4.25 -5.05
N ILE A 62 13.55 -4.41 -3.89
CA ILE A 62 14.01 -5.28 -2.81
C ILE A 62 13.85 -6.75 -3.16
N VAL A 63 12.66 -7.15 -3.63
CA VAL A 63 12.40 -8.56 -3.93
C VAL A 63 13.12 -9.04 -5.19
N GLY A 64 13.45 -8.14 -6.09
CA GLY A 64 14.19 -8.43 -7.31
C GLY A 64 13.43 -9.32 -8.31
N ALA A 65 14.15 -9.85 -9.30
CA ALA A 65 13.55 -10.64 -10.37
C ALA A 65 12.99 -12.01 -9.93
N SER A 66 13.46 -12.54 -8.81
CA SER A 66 13.02 -13.83 -8.26
C SER A 66 11.82 -13.71 -7.33
N GLY A 67 11.50 -12.50 -6.88
CA GLY A 67 10.32 -12.21 -6.06
C GLY A 67 9.21 -11.55 -6.88
N LYS A 68 8.12 -11.17 -6.21
CA LYS A 68 6.99 -10.49 -6.83
C LYS A 68 6.33 -9.54 -5.83
N VAL A 69 5.83 -8.39 -6.31
CA VAL A 69 4.99 -7.50 -5.51
C VAL A 69 3.60 -7.40 -6.14
N ILE A 70 2.58 -7.68 -5.36
CA ILE A 70 1.17 -7.51 -5.74
C ILE A 70 0.73 -6.16 -5.18
N GLY A 71 0.47 -5.19 -6.04
CA GLY A 71 0.00 -3.86 -5.65
C GLY A 71 -1.51 -3.75 -5.80
N VAL A 72 -2.25 -3.65 -4.69
CA VAL A 72 -3.71 -3.62 -4.67
C VAL A 72 -4.23 -2.24 -4.33
N ASP A 73 -5.09 -1.71 -5.18
CA ASP A 73 -5.87 -0.50 -4.89
C ASP A 73 -7.25 -0.57 -5.55
N ARG A 74 -8.22 0.17 -5.01
CA ARG A 74 -9.56 0.29 -5.57
C ARG A 74 -9.67 1.34 -6.68
N SER A 75 -8.65 2.17 -6.85
CA SER A 75 -8.60 3.25 -7.84
C SER A 75 -8.06 2.72 -9.17
N GLU A 76 -8.93 2.63 -10.17
CA GLU A 76 -8.55 2.22 -11.52
C GLU A 76 -7.43 3.13 -12.10
N SER A 77 -7.48 4.44 -11.83
CA SER A 77 -6.46 5.38 -12.33
C SER A 77 -5.09 5.14 -11.69
N PHE A 78 -5.02 4.79 -10.40
CA PHE A 78 -3.77 4.44 -9.75
C PHE A 78 -3.23 3.10 -10.23
N ILE A 79 -4.07 2.10 -10.41
CA ILE A 79 -3.66 0.81 -10.96
C ILE A 79 -3.14 0.96 -12.39
N ASN A 80 -3.82 1.76 -13.23
CA ASN A 80 -3.34 2.05 -14.58
C ASN A 80 -1.99 2.78 -14.57
N TYR A 81 -1.78 3.71 -13.63
CA TYR A 81 -0.48 4.38 -13.46
C TYR A 81 0.60 3.38 -13.05
N LEU A 82 0.32 2.51 -12.07
CA LEU A 82 1.25 1.48 -11.61
C LEU A 82 1.63 0.51 -12.74
N GLU A 83 0.67 0.11 -13.58
CA GLU A 83 0.92 -0.74 -14.75
C GLU A 83 1.87 -0.07 -15.75
N GLN A 84 1.68 1.24 -15.99
CA GLN A 84 2.60 2.00 -16.86
C GLN A 84 4.02 2.05 -16.30
N GLU A 85 4.17 2.33 -15.00
CA GLU A 85 5.47 2.39 -14.33
C GLU A 85 6.17 1.01 -14.28
N LYS A 86 5.43 -0.07 -14.03
CA LYS A 86 5.90 -1.45 -14.12
C LYS A 86 6.51 -1.72 -15.50
N ASN A 87 5.78 -1.39 -16.56
CA ASN A 87 6.21 -1.66 -17.95
C ASN A 87 7.46 -0.86 -18.33
N LYS A 88 7.57 0.39 -17.87
CA LYS A 88 8.76 1.25 -18.12
C LYS A 88 10.01 0.70 -17.43
N LYS A 89 9.87 0.14 -16.24
CA LYS A 89 11.01 -0.26 -15.39
C LYS A 89 11.32 -1.75 -15.43
N GLY A 90 10.44 -2.57 -16.00
CA GLY A 90 10.60 -4.02 -16.07
C GLY A 90 10.52 -4.71 -14.70
N PHE A 91 9.80 -4.13 -13.74
CA PHE A 91 9.63 -4.69 -12.40
C PHE A 91 8.65 -5.88 -12.41
N ASN A 92 8.92 -6.88 -11.56
CA ASN A 92 7.99 -7.97 -11.32
C ASN A 92 6.89 -7.52 -10.34
N ILE A 93 5.98 -6.72 -10.85
CA ILE A 93 4.82 -6.18 -10.15
C ILE A 93 3.55 -6.74 -10.79
N GLU A 94 2.57 -7.08 -9.97
CA GLU A 94 1.21 -7.44 -10.38
C GLU A 94 0.24 -6.38 -9.84
N PRO A 95 -0.15 -5.38 -10.66
CA PRO A 95 -1.19 -4.43 -10.29
C PRO A 95 -2.55 -5.12 -10.26
N LEU A 96 -3.29 -4.95 -9.18
CA LEU A 96 -4.58 -5.60 -8.97
C LEU A 96 -5.65 -4.58 -8.55
N LEU A 97 -6.64 -4.38 -9.40
CA LEU A 97 -7.80 -3.54 -9.10
C LEU A 97 -8.77 -4.33 -8.22
N SER A 98 -8.82 -4.02 -6.94
CA SER A 98 -9.72 -4.68 -5.99
C SER A 98 -10.00 -3.79 -4.78
N THR A 99 -11.14 -4.00 -4.13
CA THR A 99 -11.34 -3.58 -2.75
C THR A 99 -10.68 -4.58 -1.81
N PHE A 100 -10.53 -4.22 -0.53
CA PHE A 100 -9.96 -5.16 0.45
C PHE A 100 -10.93 -6.29 0.79
N ASP A 101 -12.23 -6.01 0.72
CA ASP A 101 -13.29 -7.01 0.95
C ASP A 101 -13.32 -8.04 -0.16
N ASP A 102 -13.15 -7.60 -1.41
CA ASP A 102 -13.21 -8.46 -2.61
C ASP A 102 -11.87 -9.13 -2.97
N LEU A 103 -10.78 -8.76 -2.28
CA LEU A 103 -9.46 -9.30 -2.55
C LEU A 103 -9.44 -10.82 -2.29
N GLU A 104 -9.11 -11.58 -3.32
CA GLU A 104 -8.94 -13.03 -3.23
C GLU A 104 -7.53 -13.40 -3.68
N LEU A 105 -6.80 -14.11 -2.83
CA LEU A 105 -5.48 -14.67 -3.10
C LEU A 105 -5.45 -16.11 -2.56
N ASP A 106 -4.51 -16.89 -3.05
CA ASP A 106 -4.29 -18.24 -2.54
C ASP A 106 -3.86 -18.19 -1.06
N SER A 107 -4.35 -19.14 -0.28
CA SER A 107 -3.94 -19.32 1.12
C SER A 107 -2.43 -19.57 1.19
N GLU A 108 -1.78 -18.97 2.20
CA GLU A 108 -0.34 -19.17 2.45
C GLU A 108 0.57 -18.89 1.22
N SER A 109 0.17 -17.93 0.37
CA SER A 109 0.91 -17.57 -0.84
C SER A 109 1.93 -16.43 -0.65
N LEU A 110 1.76 -15.62 0.40
CA LEU A 110 2.55 -14.42 0.63
C LEU A 110 3.64 -14.62 1.70
N ASP A 111 4.84 -14.13 1.44
CA ASP A 111 5.91 -14.04 2.44
C ASP A 111 5.69 -12.86 3.38
N SER A 112 5.14 -11.75 2.85
CA SER A 112 4.86 -10.56 3.65
C SER A 112 3.71 -9.73 3.08
N ILE A 113 3.13 -8.90 3.96
CA ILE A 113 2.13 -7.90 3.62
C ILE A 113 2.61 -6.54 4.13
N TYR A 114 2.51 -5.54 3.30
CA TYR A 114 2.73 -4.15 3.62
C TYR A 114 1.46 -3.34 3.45
N CYS A 115 1.21 -2.39 4.36
CA CYS A 115 0.09 -1.45 4.26
C CYS A 115 0.50 -0.11 4.87
N ARG A 116 0.24 0.99 4.14
CA ARG A 116 0.51 2.34 4.63
C ARG A 116 -0.67 3.26 4.39
N TRP A 117 -1.24 3.80 5.49
CA TRP A 117 -2.35 4.77 5.52
C TRP A 117 -3.59 4.33 4.75
N ALA A 118 -3.87 3.04 4.75
CA ALA A 118 -5.04 2.50 4.09
C ALA A 118 -6.04 1.85 5.06
N LEU A 119 -5.57 1.21 6.12
CA LEU A 119 -6.46 0.53 7.09
C LEU A 119 -7.34 1.50 7.89
N ALA A 120 -6.87 2.72 8.14
CA ALA A 120 -7.66 3.75 8.84
C ALA A 120 -8.94 4.15 8.09
N TRP A 121 -9.04 3.84 6.79
CA TRP A 121 -10.16 4.22 5.94
C TRP A 121 -11.21 3.12 5.76
N ILE A 122 -11.02 1.95 6.37
CA ILE A 122 -11.95 0.83 6.28
C ILE A 122 -12.82 0.70 7.54
N PRO A 123 -14.13 0.39 7.35
CA PRO A 123 -15.05 0.24 8.48
C PRO A 123 -14.70 -0.93 9.41
N ASN A 124 -14.21 -2.05 8.84
CA ASN A 124 -13.99 -3.31 9.54
C ASN A 124 -12.52 -3.79 9.47
N PRO A 125 -11.54 -3.03 9.99
CA PRO A 125 -10.12 -3.38 9.85
C PRO A 125 -9.77 -4.72 10.47
N LYS A 126 -10.46 -5.15 11.53
CA LYS A 126 -10.22 -6.44 12.18
C LYS A 126 -10.55 -7.63 11.28
N GLU A 127 -11.64 -7.55 10.53
CA GLU A 127 -12.07 -8.61 9.60
C GLU A 127 -11.08 -8.70 8.44
N ILE A 128 -10.68 -7.56 7.88
CA ILE A 128 -9.66 -7.49 6.84
C ILE A 128 -8.33 -8.07 7.32
N LEU A 129 -7.85 -7.71 8.51
CA LEU A 129 -6.62 -8.26 9.08
C LEU A 129 -6.70 -9.78 9.27
N THR A 130 -7.86 -10.31 9.65
CA THR A 130 -8.08 -11.75 9.78
C THR A 130 -8.00 -12.45 8.42
N LYS A 131 -8.62 -11.87 7.39
CA LYS A 131 -8.56 -12.35 6.01
C LYS A 131 -7.11 -12.36 5.49
N LEU A 132 -6.41 -11.24 5.64
CA LEU A 132 -5.02 -11.07 5.20
C LEU A 132 -4.06 -12.06 5.85
N LYS A 133 -4.30 -12.40 7.13
CA LYS A 133 -3.51 -13.42 7.83
C LYS A 133 -3.59 -14.79 7.14
N GLY A 134 -4.74 -15.12 6.52
CA GLY A 134 -4.92 -16.38 5.78
C GLY A 134 -4.07 -16.47 4.51
N PHE A 135 -3.66 -15.33 3.95
CA PHE A 135 -2.79 -15.30 2.77
C PHE A 135 -1.30 -15.43 3.12
N LEU A 136 -0.92 -15.20 4.38
CA LEU A 136 0.47 -15.30 4.82
C LEU A 136 0.91 -16.75 5.00
N LYS A 137 2.06 -17.08 4.48
CA LYS A 137 2.78 -18.33 4.78
C LYS A 137 3.06 -18.43 6.28
N PRO A 138 3.25 -19.65 6.83
CA PRO A 138 3.78 -19.81 8.19
C PRO A 138 5.07 -18.99 8.39
N GLY A 139 5.09 -18.13 9.41
CA GLY A 139 6.22 -17.21 9.65
C GLY A 139 6.21 -15.92 8.82
N GLY A 140 5.26 -15.77 7.90
CA GLY A 140 5.06 -14.54 7.15
C GLY A 140 4.76 -13.34 8.05
N ARG A 141 5.04 -12.13 7.57
CA ARG A 141 5.00 -10.90 8.38
C ARG A 141 4.11 -9.84 7.75
N MET A 142 3.48 -9.04 8.62
CA MET A 142 2.70 -7.89 8.22
C MET A 142 3.31 -6.62 8.81
N VAL A 143 3.59 -5.64 7.96
CA VAL A 143 4.04 -4.30 8.36
C VAL A 143 2.93 -3.32 8.07
N ILE A 144 2.49 -2.62 9.09
CA ILE A 144 1.43 -1.63 9.00
C ILE A 144 1.97 -0.28 9.48
N HIS A 145 1.96 0.71 8.60
CA HIS A 145 2.21 2.10 8.93
C HIS A 145 0.90 2.86 8.91
N GLU A 146 0.41 3.24 10.09
CA GLU A 146 -0.83 3.96 10.24
C GLU A 146 -0.71 5.15 11.17
N TYR A 147 -1.68 6.06 11.08
CA TYR A 147 -1.80 7.16 12.01
C TYR A 147 -2.10 6.65 13.41
N TYR A 148 -1.33 7.12 14.33
CA TYR A 148 -1.48 6.82 15.74
C TYR A 148 -1.81 8.09 16.52
N TYR A 149 -2.77 8.01 17.42
CA TYR A 149 -3.15 9.09 18.32
C TYR A 149 -3.54 10.40 17.61
N TRP A 150 -4.63 10.34 16.87
CA TRP A 150 -5.18 11.45 16.06
C TRP A 150 -5.29 12.79 16.82
N THR A 151 -5.57 12.77 18.14
CA THR A 151 -5.68 13.98 18.97
C THR A 151 -4.36 14.73 19.15
N SER A 152 -3.23 14.13 18.81
CA SER A 152 -1.91 14.78 18.84
C SER A 152 -1.56 15.50 17.55
N HIS A 153 -2.34 15.33 16.47
CA HIS A 153 -2.09 15.99 15.20
C HIS A 153 -2.28 17.51 15.34
N ARG A 154 -1.31 18.25 14.86
CA ARG A 154 -1.29 19.72 14.87
C ARG A 154 -0.83 20.23 13.52
N THR A 155 -1.26 21.44 13.18
CA THR A 155 -0.73 22.18 12.03
C THR A 155 0.23 23.26 12.53
N GLU A 156 1.32 23.47 11.79
CA GLU A 156 2.25 24.57 12.02
C GLU A 156 2.30 25.44 10.76
N PRO A 157 1.88 26.70 10.78
CA PRO A 157 1.22 27.38 11.92
C PRO A 157 -0.16 26.81 12.25
N GLU A 158 -0.58 27.02 13.49
CA GLU A 158 -1.87 26.51 13.99
C GLU A 158 -3.05 27.01 13.14
N ARG A 159 -3.95 26.09 12.76
CA ARG A 159 -5.15 26.38 11.98
C ARG A 159 -6.40 26.04 12.80
N PRO A 160 -7.05 27.03 13.48
CA PRO A 160 -8.21 26.75 14.36
C PRO A 160 -9.36 26.02 13.69
N ALA A 161 -9.53 26.18 12.38
CA ALA A 161 -10.58 25.51 11.60
C ALA A 161 -10.35 23.99 11.39
N LEU A 162 -9.17 23.48 11.78
CA LEU A 162 -8.82 22.06 11.65
C LEU A 162 -8.75 21.33 13.00
N LYS A 163 -9.30 21.98 14.06
CA LYS A 163 -9.43 21.36 15.39
C LYS A 163 -10.71 20.59 15.54
#